data_6ff152819df40d5b1fff5338ce4b8d0b
#
_entry.id   6ff152819df40d5b1fff5338ce4b8d0b
#
_cell.length_a   1.000
_cell.length_b   1.000
_cell.length_c   1.000
_cell.angle_alpha   90.00
_cell.angle_beta   90.00
_cell.angle_gamma   90.00
#
_symmetry.space_group_name_H-M   'P 1'
#
loop_
_entity.id
_entity.type
_entity.pdbx_description
1 polymer ?
#
loop_
_entity_poly.entity_id
_entity_poly.type
_entity_poly.pdbx_seq_one_letter_code
_entity_poly.pdbx_strand_id
1 'polypeptide(L)'
;MNFVLALTGPSGSGKSTIAEKLAKQVDRCVNIDADQIKHMIVSGFLKDDKKEGGWSFSEWGLVGDSIGILVANFHKEGYRVVINGYIDEPAWTNIEKHLTITHKILLLPELDIVIKRDAGRQEDVRMGKKAVVQHHEYFSMDSFFDDFIKIDTSNHSENDSVNSVLKLIKGAK
;
A
#
# COMPACT_ATOMS: atom_id res chain seq x y z
N MET A 1 14.52 11.10 12.68
CA MET A 1 13.46 10.16 13.15
C MET A 1 13.51 8.94 12.24
N ASN A 2 13.64 7.74 12.77
CA ASN A 2 13.62 6.50 11.99
C ASN A 2 12.18 5.97 11.97
N PHE A 3 11.68 5.51 10.80
CA PHE A 3 10.32 5.00 10.68
C PHE A 3 10.20 3.95 9.57
N VAL A 4 9.22 3.08 9.72
CA VAL A 4 8.67 2.22 8.68
C VAL A 4 7.20 2.58 8.52
N LEU A 5 6.86 3.13 7.36
CA LEU A 5 5.52 3.55 6.99
C LEU A 5 4.95 2.58 5.96
N ALA A 6 3.73 2.13 6.14
CA ALA A 6 2.97 1.47 5.08
C ALA A 6 1.77 2.31 4.65
N LEU A 7 1.66 2.50 3.34
CA LEU A 7 0.55 3.15 2.66
C LEU A 7 -0.24 2.11 1.87
N THR A 8 -1.45 1.79 2.32
CA THR A 8 -2.35 0.89 1.59
C THR A 8 -3.67 1.57 1.24
N GLY A 9 -4.53 0.88 0.51
CA GLY A 9 -5.84 1.39 0.10
C GLY A 9 -6.25 0.90 -1.30
N PRO A 10 -7.47 1.24 -1.75
CA PRO A 10 -8.01 0.79 -3.03
C PRO A 10 -7.21 1.31 -4.22
N SER A 11 -7.41 0.67 -5.39
CA SER A 11 -6.90 1.20 -6.65
C SER A 11 -7.43 2.61 -6.89
N GLY A 12 -6.57 3.53 -7.37
CA GLY A 12 -6.96 4.94 -7.54
C GLY A 12 -6.86 5.80 -6.28
N SER A 13 -6.48 5.26 -5.10
CA SER A 13 -6.33 6.08 -3.88
C SER A 13 -5.09 6.98 -3.85
N GLY A 14 -4.13 6.80 -4.78
CA GLY A 14 -2.94 7.65 -4.90
C GLY A 14 -1.70 7.14 -4.17
N LYS A 15 -1.70 5.91 -3.65
CA LYS A 15 -0.59 5.32 -2.86
C LYS A 15 0.78 5.53 -3.46
N SER A 16 1.00 5.05 -4.69
CA SER A 16 2.32 5.07 -5.34
C SER A 16 2.80 6.49 -5.59
N THR A 17 1.93 7.40 -6.02
CA THR A 17 2.25 8.82 -6.22
C THR A 17 2.66 9.50 -4.91
N ILE A 18 1.89 9.26 -3.84
CA ILE A 18 2.17 9.86 -2.53
C ILE A 18 3.45 9.26 -1.94
N ALA A 19 3.65 7.93 -2.04
CA ALA A 19 4.85 7.25 -1.56
C ALA A 19 6.12 7.78 -2.24
N GLU A 20 6.09 7.92 -3.57
CA GLU A 20 7.22 8.43 -4.34
C GLU A 20 7.56 9.88 -3.97
N LYS A 21 6.55 10.76 -3.90
CA LYS A 21 6.75 12.16 -3.52
C LYS A 21 7.22 12.33 -2.09
N LEU A 22 6.71 11.50 -1.18
CA LEU A 22 7.12 11.45 0.22
C LEU A 22 8.58 11.02 0.34
N ALA A 23 8.96 9.92 -0.31
CA ALA A 23 10.30 9.38 -0.26
C ALA A 23 11.36 10.37 -0.77
N LYS A 24 11.02 11.20 -1.78
CA LYS A 24 11.90 12.27 -2.30
C LYS A 24 12.11 13.43 -1.31
N GLN A 25 11.21 13.61 -0.33
CA GLN A 25 11.28 14.67 0.68
C GLN A 25 11.92 14.22 1.98
N VAL A 26 12.18 12.93 2.12
CA VAL A 26 12.74 12.34 3.34
C VAL A 26 14.17 11.88 3.07
N ASP A 27 15.09 12.35 3.90
CA ASP A 27 16.50 11.94 3.79
C ASP A 27 16.65 10.43 4.06
N ARG A 28 17.53 9.75 3.27
CA ARG A 28 17.79 8.32 3.36
C ARG A 28 16.51 7.48 3.40
N CYS A 29 15.65 7.65 2.41
CA CYS A 29 14.36 6.95 2.33
C CYS A 29 14.35 5.95 1.17
N VAL A 30 13.80 4.77 1.43
CA VAL A 30 13.53 3.71 0.44
C VAL A 30 12.02 3.62 0.25
N ASN A 31 11.60 3.52 -1.00
CA ASN A 31 10.21 3.25 -1.37
C ASN A 31 10.11 1.85 -1.96
N ILE A 32 9.37 0.96 -1.30
CA ILE A 32 9.13 -0.42 -1.73
C ILE A 32 7.69 -0.53 -2.19
N ASP A 33 7.51 -0.82 -3.48
CA ASP A 33 6.20 -1.05 -4.08
C ASP A 33 5.84 -2.53 -4.04
N ALA A 34 4.81 -2.89 -3.29
CA ALA A 34 4.35 -4.26 -3.12
C ALA A 34 3.89 -4.89 -4.44
N ASP A 35 3.32 -4.09 -5.34
CA ASP A 35 2.89 -4.56 -6.65
C ASP A 35 4.10 -4.93 -7.53
N GLN A 36 5.23 -4.21 -7.42
CA GLN A 36 6.46 -4.59 -8.12
C GLN A 36 7.04 -5.90 -7.59
N ILE A 37 7.07 -6.11 -6.28
CA ILE A 37 7.52 -7.38 -5.69
C ILE A 37 6.63 -8.53 -6.16
N LYS A 38 5.32 -8.33 -6.15
CA LYS A 38 4.36 -9.31 -6.64
C LYS A 38 4.62 -9.68 -8.11
N HIS A 39 4.87 -8.71 -8.97
CA HIS A 39 5.12 -8.91 -10.39
C HIS A 39 6.50 -9.50 -10.72
N MET A 40 7.38 -9.71 -9.72
CA MET A 40 8.59 -10.51 -9.88
C MET A 40 8.29 -11.99 -10.15
N ILE A 41 7.11 -12.47 -9.77
CA ILE A 41 6.64 -13.80 -10.15
C ILE A 41 6.16 -13.73 -11.60
N VAL A 42 7.00 -14.20 -12.54
CA VAL A 42 6.75 -14.08 -13.99
C VAL A 42 5.90 -15.22 -14.51
N SER A 43 5.95 -16.39 -13.84
CA SER A 43 5.21 -17.57 -14.25
C SER A 43 4.95 -18.49 -13.05
N GLY A 44 3.98 -19.39 -13.21
CA GLY A 44 3.72 -20.43 -12.20
C GLY A 44 2.93 -19.96 -11.00
N PHE A 45 2.17 -18.83 -11.11
CA PHE A 45 1.33 -18.44 -10.00
C PHE A 45 0.23 -19.46 -9.74
N LEU A 46 -0.03 -19.66 -8.45
CA LEU A 46 -1.17 -20.43 -7.99
C LEU A 46 -2.43 -19.56 -8.18
N LYS A 47 -3.38 -20.04 -8.96
CA LYS A 47 -4.69 -19.41 -9.04
C LYS A 47 -5.45 -19.70 -7.76
N ASP A 48 -6.05 -18.67 -7.19
CA ASP A 48 -7.03 -18.88 -6.14
C ASP A 48 -8.29 -19.45 -6.80
N ASP A 49 -8.58 -20.73 -6.54
CA ASP A 49 -9.75 -21.43 -7.07
C ASP A 49 -11.08 -20.80 -6.65
N LYS A 50 -11.06 -19.87 -5.68
CA LYS A 50 -12.24 -19.19 -5.13
C LYS A 50 -12.47 -17.80 -5.72
N LYS A 51 -11.49 -17.25 -6.44
CA LYS A 51 -11.61 -15.91 -7.06
C LYS A 51 -11.05 -15.96 -8.47
N GLU A 52 -11.90 -15.77 -9.48
CA GLU A 52 -11.45 -15.58 -10.86
C GLU A 52 -10.41 -14.44 -10.93
N GLY A 53 -9.18 -14.78 -11.29
CA GLY A 53 -8.09 -13.82 -11.45
C GLY A 53 -7.40 -13.34 -10.18
N GLY A 54 -7.71 -13.94 -9.03
CA GLY A 54 -7.06 -13.62 -7.74
C GLY A 54 -5.73 -14.35 -7.53
N TRP A 55 -4.88 -13.77 -6.68
CA TRP A 55 -3.68 -14.41 -6.16
C TRP A 55 -4.04 -15.29 -4.97
N SER A 56 -3.32 -16.40 -4.78
CA SER A 56 -3.53 -17.26 -3.63
C SER A 56 -3.01 -16.62 -2.33
N PHE A 57 -3.56 -17.02 -1.20
CA PHE A 57 -3.07 -16.58 0.12
C PHE A 57 -1.60 -16.92 0.34
N SER A 58 -1.12 -18.05 -0.20
CA SER A 58 0.29 -18.44 -0.08
C SER A 58 1.21 -17.51 -0.86
N GLU A 59 0.80 -17.03 -2.02
CA GLU A 59 1.59 -16.08 -2.82
C GLU A 59 1.59 -14.69 -2.19
N TRP A 60 0.48 -14.21 -1.68
CA TRP A 60 0.44 -12.97 -0.91
C TRP A 60 1.29 -13.07 0.36
N GLY A 61 1.29 -14.22 1.03
CA GLY A 61 2.19 -14.50 2.14
C GLY A 61 3.66 -14.42 1.73
N LEU A 62 4.03 -15.02 0.59
CA LEU A 62 5.39 -14.97 0.03
C LEU A 62 5.82 -13.54 -0.33
N VAL A 63 4.93 -12.77 -0.94
CA VAL A 63 5.17 -11.35 -1.26
C VAL A 63 5.42 -10.56 0.02
N GLY A 64 4.58 -10.76 1.04
CA GLY A 64 4.72 -10.11 2.34
C GLY A 64 6.04 -10.45 3.03
N ASP A 65 6.43 -11.73 3.02
CA ASP A 65 7.71 -12.19 3.58
C ASP A 65 8.90 -11.55 2.87
N SER A 66 8.87 -11.50 1.54
CA SER A 66 9.91 -10.85 0.72
C SER A 66 10.02 -9.35 1.02
N ILE A 67 8.89 -8.65 1.13
CA ILE A 67 8.86 -7.24 1.53
C ILE A 67 9.45 -7.07 2.93
N GLY A 68 9.04 -7.90 3.89
CA GLY A 68 9.52 -7.83 5.27
C GLY A 68 11.03 -7.95 5.38
N ILE A 69 11.64 -8.89 4.65
CA ILE A 69 13.10 -9.07 4.57
C ILE A 69 13.78 -7.83 4.02
N LEU A 70 13.27 -7.29 2.90
CA LEU A 70 13.83 -6.08 2.28
C LEU A 70 13.76 -4.88 3.23
N VAL A 71 12.60 -4.67 3.85
CA VAL A 71 12.38 -3.57 4.80
C VAL A 71 13.31 -3.68 5.98
N ALA A 72 13.43 -4.87 6.60
CA ALA A 72 14.32 -5.10 7.73
C ALA A 72 15.78 -4.79 7.39
N ASN A 73 16.24 -5.20 6.21
CA ASN A 73 17.60 -4.93 5.73
C ASN A 73 17.87 -3.44 5.59
N PHE A 74 16.99 -2.69 4.90
CA PHE A 74 17.17 -1.25 4.73
C PHE A 74 17.05 -0.49 6.06
N HIS A 75 16.08 -0.87 6.88
CA HIS A 75 15.86 -0.21 8.17
C HIS A 75 17.03 -0.39 9.13
N LYS A 76 17.64 -1.57 9.16
CA LYS A 76 18.86 -1.88 9.94
C LYS A 76 20.03 -0.95 9.57
N GLU A 77 20.15 -0.59 8.30
CA GLU A 77 21.17 0.33 7.79
C GLU A 77 20.81 1.81 7.97
N GLY A 78 19.74 2.11 8.73
CA GLY A 78 19.30 3.47 9.07
C GLY A 78 18.51 4.19 8.01
N TYR A 79 17.97 3.46 7.01
CA TYR A 79 17.03 4.03 6.06
C TYR A 79 15.62 4.12 6.66
N ARG A 80 14.89 5.17 6.34
CA ARG A 80 13.44 5.25 6.48
C ARG A 80 12.83 4.46 5.36
N VAL A 81 11.76 3.74 5.64
CA VAL A 81 11.15 2.89 4.62
C VAL A 81 9.69 3.25 4.46
N VAL A 82 9.27 3.43 3.21
CA VAL A 82 7.89 3.53 2.79
C VAL A 82 7.55 2.26 2.03
N ILE A 83 6.55 1.54 2.48
CA ILE A 83 5.94 0.42 1.75
C ILE A 83 4.65 0.94 1.16
N ASN A 84 4.41 0.75 -0.13
CA ASN A 84 3.15 1.13 -0.75
C ASN A 84 2.61 -0.01 -1.62
N GLY A 85 1.30 -0.08 -1.79
CA GLY A 85 0.65 -1.04 -2.66
C GLY A 85 -0.67 -1.57 -2.10
N TYR A 86 -1.23 -2.55 -2.79
CA TYR A 86 -2.31 -3.36 -2.28
C TYR A 86 -1.68 -4.39 -1.31
N ILE A 87 -1.88 -4.17 -0.02
CA ILE A 87 -1.34 -5.04 1.03
C ILE A 87 -2.54 -5.60 1.78
N ASP A 88 -2.84 -6.87 1.56
CA ASP A 88 -3.89 -7.60 2.26
C ASP A 88 -3.38 -8.20 3.59
N GLU A 89 -4.30 -8.77 4.36
CA GLU A 89 -3.99 -9.36 5.66
C GLU A 89 -2.88 -10.44 5.59
N PRO A 90 -2.87 -11.41 4.64
CA PRO A 90 -1.80 -12.38 4.54
C PRO A 90 -0.41 -11.77 4.28
N ALA A 91 -0.33 -10.79 3.38
CA ALA A 91 0.93 -10.09 3.10
C ALA A 91 1.37 -9.30 4.34
N TRP A 92 0.43 -8.58 4.96
CA TRP A 92 0.68 -7.79 6.16
C TRP A 92 1.25 -8.63 7.30
N THR A 93 0.59 -9.74 7.63
CA THR A 93 1.01 -10.66 8.70
C THR A 93 2.43 -11.18 8.47
N ASN A 94 2.82 -11.44 7.22
CA ASN A 94 4.16 -11.90 6.90
C ASN A 94 5.19 -10.77 6.97
N ILE A 95 4.87 -9.55 6.57
CA ILE A 95 5.76 -8.38 6.77
C ILE A 95 6.09 -8.20 8.26
N GLU A 96 5.08 -8.25 9.13
CA GLU A 96 5.24 -8.00 10.56
C GLU A 96 6.01 -9.10 11.32
N LYS A 97 6.27 -10.26 10.70
CA LYS A 97 7.21 -11.26 11.25
C LYS A 97 8.67 -10.77 11.28
N HIS A 98 9.04 -9.85 10.43
CA HIS A 98 10.42 -9.36 10.27
C HIS A 98 10.69 -8.06 11.01
N LEU A 99 9.68 -7.22 11.20
CA LEU A 99 9.83 -5.93 11.88
C LEU A 99 8.46 -5.35 12.26
N THR A 100 8.49 -4.34 13.12
CA THR A 100 7.28 -3.57 13.46
C THR A 100 7.10 -2.41 12.48
N ILE A 101 5.92 -2.30 11.87
CA ILE A 101 5.53 -1.13 11.08
C ILE A 101 5.10 -0.02 12.04
N THR A 102 5.79 1.11 11.99
CA THR A 102 5.57 2.21 12.93
C THR A 102 4.36 3.07 12.59
N HIS A 103 4.00 3.13 11.31
CA HIS A 103 2.87 3.93 10.81
C HIS A 103 2.07 3.12 9.78
N LYS A 104 0.84 2.82 10.14
CA LYS A 104 -0.12 2.09 9.29
C LYS A 104 -1.14 3.10 8.75
N ILE A 105 -1.05 3.45 7.48
CA ILE A 105 -1.92 4.46 6.87
C ILE A 105 -2.74 3.85 5.74
N LEU A 106 -4.04 4.04 5.83
CA LEU A 106 -5.01 3.68 4.81
C LEU A 106 -5.49 4.94 4.09
N LEU A 107 -5.16 5.06 2.80
CA LEU A 107 -5.72 6.10 1.94
C LEU A 107 -7.08 5.64 1.44
N LEU A 108 -8.14 6.26 1.91
CA LEU A 108 -9.50 5.85 1.61
C LEU A 108 -10.35 7.05 1.13
N PRO A 109 -10.13 7.52 -0.12
CA PRO A 109 -11.00 8.51 -0.72
C PRO A 109 -12.39 7.93 -1.01
N GLU A 110 -13.38 8.79 -1.20
CA GLU A 110 -14.75 8.39 -1.59
C GLU A 110 -14.76 7.50 -2.84
N LEU A 111 -15.69 6.56 -2.89
CA LEU A 111 -15.80 5.57 -3.96
C LEU A 111 -15.85 6.19 -5.36
N ASP A 112 -16.65 7.23 -5.54
CA ASP A 112 -16.79 7.90 -6.83
C ASP A 112 -15.48 8.54 -7.30
N ILE A 113 -14.68 9.02 -6.37
CA ILE A 113 -13.37 9.62 -6.64
C ILE A 113 -12.37 8.55 -7.10
N VAL A 114 -12.30 7.39 -6.44
CA VAL A 114 -11.41 6.31 -6.89
C VAL A 114 -11.83 5.73 -8.23
N ILE A 115 -13.13 5.58 -8.51
CA ILE A 115 -13.63 5.16 -9.82
C ILE A 115 -13.20 6.15 -10.91
N LYS A 116 -13.39 7.45 -10.67
CA LYS A 116 -12.98 8.51 -11.61
C LYS A 116 -11.47 8.51 -11.86
N ARG A 117 -10.67 8.37 -10.79
CA ARG A 117 -9.21 8.32 -10.89
C ARG A 117 -8.74 7.08 -11.66
N ASP A 118 -9.32 5.91 -11.40
CA ASP A 118 -8.99 4.69 -12.14
C ASP A 118 -9.35 4.81 -13.62
N ALA A 119 -10.51 5.37 -13.95
CA ALA A 119 -10.93 5.60 -15.32
C ALA A 119 -10.01 6.56 -16.10
N GLY A 120 -9.33 7.47 -15.41
CA GLY A 120 -8.35 8.40 -15.99
C GLY A 120 -6.94 7.81 -16.19
N ARG A 121 -6.68 6.58 -15.74
CA ARG A 121 -5.37 5.91 -15.92
C ARG A 121 -5.21 5.38 -17.34
N GLN A 122 -3.97 5.05 -17.70
CA GLN A 122 -3.68 4.33 -18.95
C GLN A 122 -4.40 2.97 -18.96
N GLU A 123 -4.81 2.51 -20.13
CA GLU A 123 -5.68 1.35 -20.28
C GLU A 123 -5.10 0.06 -19.71
N ASP A 124 -3.79 -0.13 -19.87
CA ASP A 124 -3.03 -1.29 -19.38
C ASP A 124 -2.92 -1.39 -17.86
N VAL A 125 -3.16 -0.28 -17.14
CA VAL A 125 -3.09 -0.22 -15.67
C VAL A 125 -4.44 0.05 -15.00
N ARG A 126 -5.54 0.12 -15.79
CA ARG A 126 -6.90 0.25 -15.25
C ARG A 126 -7.38 -1.05 -14.65
N MET A 127 -7.90 -0.99 -13.44
CA MET A 127 -8.56 -2.13 -12.81
C MET A 127 -10.00 -2.33 -13.31
N GLY A 128 -10.65 -1.25 -13.71
CA GLY A 128 -12.07 -1.22 -14.08
C GLY A 128 -13.01 -1.09 -12.89
N LYS A 129 -14.18 -0.53 -13.14
CA LYS A 129 -15.14 -0.15 -12.09
C LYS A 129 -15.47 -1.26 -11.11
N LYS A 130 -15.71 -2.50 -11.60
CA LYS A 130 -16.08 -3.65 -10.75
C LYS A 130 -14.99 -3.96 -9.73
N ALA A 131 -13.73 -4.06 -10.17
CA ALA A 131 -12.61 -4.35 -9.30
C ALA A 131 -12.32 -3.20 -8.31
N VAL A 132 -12.46 -1.95 -8.77
CA VAL A 132 -12.31 -0.77 -7.90
C VAL A 132 -13.34 -0.77 -6.77
N VAL A 133 -14.60 -1.08 -7.05
CA VAL A 133 -15.67 -1.19 -6.05
C VAL A 133 -15.32 -2.28 -5.03
N GLN A 134 -14.94 -3.48 -5.49
CA GLN A 134 -14.57 -4.59 -4.61
C GLN A 134 -13.39 -4.24 -3.70
N HIS A 135 -12.35 -3.59 -4.25
CA HIS A 135 -11.21 -3.13 -3.46
C HIS A 135 -11.62 -2.06 -2.43
N HIS A 136 -12.46 -1.11 -2.82
CA HIS A 136 -12.92 -0.07 -1.91
C HIS A 136 -13.75 -0.67 -0.76
N GLU A 137 -14.67 -1.60 -1.05
CA GLU A 137 -15.45 -2.32 -0.04
C GLU A 137 -14.53 -3.08 0.93
N TYR A 138 -13.55 -3.84 0.42
CA TYR A 138 -12.59 -4.56 1.24
C TYR A 138 -11.87 -3.63 2.24
N PHE A 139 -11.29 -2.53 1.76
CA PHE A 139 -10.55 -1.61 2.63
C PHE A 139 -11.44 -0.78 3.56
N SER A 140 -12.72 -0.58 3.22
CA SER A 140 -13.62 0.23 4.03
C SER A 140 -14.36 -0.57 5.11
N MET A 141 -14.61 -1.85 4.87
CA MET A 141 -15.51 -2.68 5.70
C MET A 141 -14.78 -3.77 6.49
N ASP A 142 -13.54 -4.13 6.11
CA ASP A 142 -12.81 -5.17 6.81
C ASP A 142 -12.21 -4.62 8.10
N SER A 143 -12.54 -5.28 9.22
CA SER A 143 -12.08 -4.91 10.57
C SER A 143 -10.56 -4.98 10.75
N PHE A 144 -9.86 -5.71 9.88
CA PHE A 144 -8.41 -5.73 9.86
C PHE A 144 -7.78 -4.33 9.74
N PHE A 145 -8.48 -3.40 9.07
CA PHE A 145 -8.00 -2.03 8.88
C PHE A 145 -8.47 -1.02 9.95
N ASP A 146 -9.08 -1.48 11.04
CA ASP A 146 -9.58 -0.56 12.07
C ASP A 146 -8.45 0.13 12.84
N ASP A 147 -7.29 -0.51 12.97
CA ASP A 147 -6.08 0.06 13.60
C ASP A 147 -5.30 1.02 12.70
N PHE A 148 -5.71 1.16 11.44
CA PHE A 148 -5.02 2.03 10.50
C PHE A 148 -5.48 3.48 10.63
N ILE A 149 -4.55 4.41 10.51
CA ILE A 149 -4.89 5.83 10.37
C ILE A 149 -5.51 6.03 8.98
N LYS A 150 -6.82 6.25 8.94
CA LYS A 150 -7.56 6.46 7.69
C LYS A 150 -7.43 7.93 7.25
N ILE A 151 -7.00 8.15 6.00
CA ILE A 151 -6.92 9.48 5.39
C ILE A 151 -7.85 9.51 4.18
N ASP A 152 -8.88 10.36 4.25
CA ASP A 152 -9.68 10.69 3.08
C ASP A 152 -8.91 11.69 2.20
N THR A 153 -8.58 11.28 0.99
CA THR A 153 -7.88 12.09 0.01
C THR A 153 -8.78 12.57 -1.12
N SER A 154 -10.11 12.53 -0.95
CA SER A 154 -11.08 12.89 -1.99
C SER A 154 -10.87 14.28 -2.55
N ASN A 155 -10.65 15.23 -1.66
CA ASN A 155 -10.48 16.65 -1.98
C ASN A 155 -9.02 17.13 -1.85
N HIS A 156 -8.07 16.23 -1.67
CA HIS A 156 -6.66 16.56 -1.56
C HIS A 156 -6.00 16.69 -2.93
N SER A 157 -5.15 17.68 -3.08
CA SER A 157 -4.07 17.60 -4.05
C SER A 157 -3.04 16.54 -3.62
N GLU A 158 -2.16 16.16 -4.52
CA GLU A 158 -1.06 15.22 -4.18
C GLU A 158 -0.19 15.78 -3.05
N ASN A 159 0.09 17.10 -3.07
CA ASN A 159 0.89 17.75 -2.04
C ASN A 159 0.16 17.81 -0.69
N ASP A 160 -1.16 18.01 -0.66
CA ASP A 160 -1.93 17.98 0.58
C ASP A 160 -1.87 16.59 1.21
N SER A 161 -2.00 15.54 0.39
CA SER A 161 -1.89 14.17 0.85
C SER A 161 -0.51 13.85 1.42
N VAL A 162 0.57 14.25 0.73
CA VAL A 162 1.95 14.09 1.22
C VAL A 162 2.15 14.84 2.55
N ASN A 163 1.67 16.09 2.64
CA ASN A 163 1.79 16.88 3.86
C ASN A 163 1.01 16.27 5.04
N SER A 164 -0.16 15.67 4.78
CA SER A 164 -0.94 14.96 5.79
C SER A 164 -0.16 13.77 6.35
N VAL A 165 0.44 12.96 5.48
CA VAL A 165 1.30 11.83 5.90
C VAL A 165 2.53 12.32 6.67
N LEU A 166 3.21 13.38 6.19
CA LEU A 166 4.38 13.94 6.86
C LEU A 166 4.06 14.44 8.27
N LYS A 167 2.89 15.05 8.47
CA LYS A 167 2.44 15.49 9.81
C LYS A 167 2.28 14.32 10.77
N LEU A 168 1.71 13.22 10.31
CA LEU A 168 1.53 12.01 11.12
C LEU A 168 2.89 11.41 11.54
N ILE A 169 3.82 11.29 10.59
CA ILE A 169 5.17 10.77 10.86
C ILE A 169 5.92 11.66 11.87
N LYS A 170 5.78 12.99 11.78
CA LYS A 170 6.46 13.94 12.66
C LYS A 170 5.76 14.09 14.03
N GLY A 171 4.46 13.87 14.08
CA GLY A 171 3.65 14.06 15.30
C GLY A 171 3.61 12.84 16.22
N ALA A 172 4.03 11.66 15.76
CA ALA A 172 4.17 10.48 16.61
C ALA A 172 5.43 10.64 17.50
N LYS A 173 5.21 11.12 18.72
CA LYS A 173 6.20 11.12 19.81
C LYS A 173 5.87 10.01 20.79
#